data_4794730b82f401e668b901bede5ff6f6
#
_entry.id   4794730b82f401e668b901bede5ff6f6
#
_cell.length_a   1.000
_cell.length_b   1.000
_cell.length_c   1.000
_cell.angle_alpha   90.00
_cell.angle_beta   90.00
_cell.angle_gamma   90.00
#
_symmetry.space_group_name_H-M   'P 1'
#
loop_
_entity.id
_entity.type
_entity.pdbx_description
1 polymer ?
#
loop_
_entity_poly.entity_id
_entity_poly.type
_entity_poly.pdbx_seq_one_letter_code
_entity_poly.pdbx_strand_id
1 'polypeptide(L)'
;MQNYLTPNFSFAPMIPERAFGSWVWDTEGREYIDLSGGIAVNALGHCHPDLLAALTEQAQKLWHISNIYTTQPAQELAKKLVENTFADKVFFCNSGAEANEAALKLARKYGRDNFGEHKTEIISCLNSFHGRTLFTVSVGGQPKYSKDYAPLPSDITHVPFNDIAALEAAVSDKTCAVIIEPIQGESGILPATQEYLQAARRLCDKHGALLILDEVQTGMGHTGKLFAYEYYGITPDIISSAKALGGGFPIGAILTTDKIAPTFGPGTHGSTFGGNPMACAVGSRAFDIINAPETLAHVKQQGQKLQTALREIGEKTGVFKEVRGMGLLLGCVLADKYAGKASEITAAALKHGLMVLVAGANVVRFAPSLLLNDEDMAEGLKRFEAALAEWLA
;
A
#
# COMPACT_ATOMS: atom_id res chain seq x y z
N MET A 1 16.78 -11.62 -25.04
CA MET A 1 17.20 -12.42 -23.86
C MET A 1 16.17 -13.54 -23.67
N GLN A 2 16.62 -14.78 -23.41
CA GLN A 2 15.70 -15.89 -23.11
C GLN A 2 15.08 -15.63 -21.73
N ASN A 3 13.73 -15.71 -21.63
CA ASN A 3 13.03 -15.52 -20.38
C ASN A 3 12.93 -16.87 -19.64
N TYR A 4 13.45 -16.92 -18.40
CA TYR A 4 13.38 -18.10 -17.53
C TYR A 4 12.31 -17.96 -16.42
N LEU A 5 11.59 -16.83 -16.38
CA LEU A 5 10.55 -16.56 -15.40
C LEU A 5 9.19 -17.12 -15.86
N THR A 6 8.33 -17.44 -14.93
CA THR A 6 6.95 -17.81 -15.22
C THR A 6 6.21 -16.65 -15.91
N PRO A 7 5.29 -16.91 -16.85
CA PRO A 7 4.67 -15.86 -17.66
C PRO A 7 3.49 -15.15 -16.95
N ASN A 8 3.55 -15.04 -15.63
CA ASN A 8 2.50 -14.37 -14.82
C ASN A 8 2.61 -12.84 -14.81
N PHE A 9 3.71 -12.28 -15.33
CA PHE A 9 3.89 -10.85 -15.52
C PHE A 9 4.09 -10.50 -17.00
N SER A 10 3.47 -9.39 -17.42
CA SER A 10 3.75 -8.75 -18.71
C SER A 10 4.81 -7.68 -18.50
N PHE A 11 6.04 -7.96 -18.92
CA PHE A 11 7.15 -7.03 -18.72
C PHE A 11 7.08 -5.86 -19.72
N ALA A 12 7.41 -4.66 -19.21
CA ALA A 12 7.65 -3.50 -20.06
C ALA A 12 8.90 -3.71 -20.94
N PRO A 13 8.98 -3.09 -22.12
CA PRO A 13 10.09 -3.23 -23.05
C PRO A 13 11.33 -2.43 -22.62
N MET A 14 11.75 -2.55 -21.37
CA MET A 14 12.93 -1.94 -20.82
C MET A 14 13.50 -2.83 -19.71
N ILE A 15 14.81 -2.88 -19.55
CA ILE A 15 15.50 -3.66 -18.53
C ILE A 15 16.26 -2.68 -17.63
N PRO A 16 15.75 -2.38 -16.42
CA PRO A 16 16.43 -1.48 -15.49
C PRO A 16 17.79 -2.07 -15.09
N GLU A 17 18.82 -1.25 -15.06
CA GLU A 17 20.17 -1.64 -14.63
C GLU A 17 20.55 -0.97 -13.31
N ARG A 18 20.29 0.34 -13.18
CA ARG A 18 20.59 1.12 -11.97
C ARG A 18 19.54 2.21 -11.75
N ALA A 19 19.46 2.67 -10.50
CA ALA A 19 18.55 3.74 -10.14
C ALA A 19 19.11 4.55 -8.96
N PHE A 20 18.71 5.84 -8.89
CA PHE A 20 19.05 6.74 -7.78
C PHE A 20 18.02 7.85 -7.66
N GLY A 21 17.50 8.12 -6.45
CA GLY A 21 16.45 9.11 -6.25
C GLY A 21 15.20 8.79 -7.07
N SER A 22 14.76 9.73 -7.90
CA SER A 22 13.64 9.52 -8.84
C SER A 22 14.08 8.97 -10.20
N TRP A 23 15.35 8.71 -10.42
CA TRP A 23 15.89 8.34 -11.72
C TRP A 23 16.22 6.87 -11.84
N VAL A 24 15.90 6.29 -13.01
CA VAL A 24 16.18 4.91 -13.39
C VAL A 24 16.89 4.91 -14.74
N TRP A 25 17.91 4.07 -14.90
CA TRP A 25 18.61 3.85 -16.17
C TRP A 25 18.47 2.40 -16.58
N ASP A 26 18.20 2.17 -17.87
CA ASP A 26 18.14 0.83 -18.41
C ASP A 26 19.51 0.38 -18.95
N THR A 27 19.59 -0.90 -19.38
CA THR A 27 20.82 -1.51 -19.93
C THR A 27 21.29 -0.88 -21.26
N GLU A 28 20.50 -0.01 -21.88
CA GLU A 28 20.83 0.74 -23.07
C GLU A 28 21.27 2.19 -22.74
N GLY A 29 21.29 2.54 -21.45
CA GLY A 29 21.66 3.85 -20.95
C GLY A 29 20.57 4.91 -21.07
N ARG A 30 19.33 4.54 -21.41
CA ARG A 30 18.19 5.47 -21.43
C ARG A 30 17.76 5.82 -20.01
N GLU A 31 17.34 7.08 -19.83
CA GLU A 31 16.98 7.63 -18.54
C GLU A 31 15.47 7.75 -18.40
N TYR A 32 14.97 7.34 -17.24
CA TYR A 32 13.54 7.40 -16.87
C TYR A 32 13.38 8.14 -15.55
N ILE A 33 12.32 8.94 -15.44
CA ILE A 33 11.84 9.45 -14.16
C ILE A 33 10.78 8.52 -13.63
N ASP A 34 10.94 8.04 -12.41
CA ASP A 34 10.01 7.15 -11.74
C ASP A 34 9.03 7.94 -10.86
N LEU A 35 7.82 8.20 -11.39
CA LEU A 35 6.69 8.72 -10.63
C LEU A 35 5.71 7.61 -10.20
N SER A 36 6.16 6.34 -10.26
CA SER A 36 5.41 5.17 -9.81
C SER A 36 5.91 4.59 -8.48
N GLY A 37 7.18 4.88 -8.12
CA GLY A 37 7.82 4.42 -6.90
C GLY A 37 7.78 2.89 -6.69
N GLY A 38 7.75 2.09 -7.77
CA GLY A 38 7.62 0.63 -7.66
C GLY A 38 6.28 0.20 -7.02
N ILE A 39 5.20 0.89 -7.32
CA ILE A 39 3.86 0.76 -6.70
C ILE A 39 3.89 1.25 -5.24
N ALA A 40 4.33 2.50 -5.02
CA ALA A 40 4.42 3.12 -3.70
C ALA A 40 5.32 2.35 -2.69
N VAL A 41 6.40 1.73 -3.19
CA VAL A 41 7.36 0.97 -2.38
C VAL A 41 8.61 1.80 -2.08
N ASN A 42 9.21 2.43 -3.12
CA ASN A 42 10.43 3.21 -3.01
C ASN A 42 10.12 4.62 -2.47
N ALA A 43 9.58 4.68 -1.25
CA ALA A 43 9.09 5.91 -0.66
C ALA A 43 10.16 7.01 -0.51
N LEU A 44 11.42 6.63 -0.32
CA LEU A 44 12.54 7.57 -0.19
C LEU A 44 13.34 7.71 -1.50
N GLY A 45 12.80 7.20 -2.62
CA GLY A 45 13.52 7.09 -3.87
C GLY A 45 14.43 5.87 -3.91
N HIS A 46 15.01 5.63 -5.09
CA HIS A 46 15.89 4.50 -5.31
C HIS A 46 17.25 4.72 -4.61
N CYS A 47 17.78 3.65 -4.02
CA CYS A 47 19.12 3.61 -3.42
C CYS A 47 19.42 4.78 -2.46
N HIS A 48 18.44 5.11 -1.59
CA HIS A 48 18.62 6.20 -0.62
C HIS A 48 19.87 5.94 0.24
N PRO A 49 20.81 6.92 0.35
CA PRO A 49 22.10 6.70 1.00
C PRO A 49 22.00 6.16 2.43
N ASP A 50 21.08 6.68 3.22
CA ASP A 50 20.90 6.28 4.61
C ASP A 50 20.32 4.88 4.75
N LEU A 51 19.44 4.44 3.82
CA LEU A 51 18.94 3.08 3.81
C LEU A 51 20.03 2.10 3.40
N LEU A 52 20.83 2.47 2.41
CA LEU A 52 21.98 1.68 1.99
C LEU A 52 23.02 1.57 3.12
N ALA A 53 23.28 2.64 3.86
CA ALA A 53 24.17 2.62 5.02
C ALA A 53 23.66 1.69 6.12
N ALA A 54 22.36 1.80 6.49
CA ALA A 54 21.73 0.93 7.50
C ALA A 54 21.77 -0.54 7.08
N LEU A 55 21.49 -0.83 5.81
CA LEU A 55 21.59 -2.18 5.24
C LEU A 55 22.99 -2.74 5.33
N THR A 56 23.98 -1.95 4.88
CA THR A 56 25.40 -2.36 4.85
C THR A 56 25.95 -2.60 6.26
N GLU A 57 25.65 -1.71 7.20
CA GLU A 57 26.05 -1.87 8.60
C GLU A 57 25.45 -3.13 9.21
N GLN A 58 24.14 -3.37 9.04
CA GLN A 58 23.47 -4.55 9.58
C GLN A 58 23.96 -5.83 8.89
N ALA A 59 24.26 -5.79 7.58
CA ALA A 59 24.76 -6.93 6.83
C ALA A 59 26.11 -7.46 7.36
N GLN A 60 26.90 -6.62 8.00
CA GLN A 60 28.16 -7.02 8.63
C GLN A 60 27.97 -7.64 10.03
N LYS A 61 26.76 -7.58 10.59
CA LYS A 61 26.47 -8.06 11.94
C LYS A 61 25.70 -9.37 11.96
N LEU A 62 24.47 -9.35 11.42
CA LEU A 62 23.55 -10.49 11.49
C LEU A 62 22.47 -10.37 10.44
N TRP A 63 22.26 -11.42 9.64
CA TRP A 63 21.22 -11.46 8.60
C TRP A 63 19.94 -12.11 9.07
N HIS A 64 20.06 -13.26 9.75
CA HIS A 64 18.94 -14.06 10.23
C HIS A 64 19.33 -14.92 11.44
N ILE A 65 18.40 -15.14 12.35
CA ILE A 65 18.65 -16.01 13.51
C ILE A 65 17.45 -16.88 13.91
N SER A 66 16.26 -16.68 13.50
CA SER A 66 15.02 -17.30 13.98
C SER A 66 14.30 -16.46 15.04
N ASN A 67 12.97 -16.49 14.99
CA ASN A 67 12.10 -15.78 15.93
C ASN A 67 12.00 -16.45 17.33
N ILE A 68 12.79 -17.48 17.60
CA ILE A 68 13.05 -17.97 18.96
C ILE A 68 13.86 -16.92 19.74
N TYR A 69 14.66 -16.13 19.07
CA TYR A 69 15.44 -15.03 19.65
C TYR A 69 14.90 -13.70 19.15
N THR A 70 14.80 -12.72 20.04
CA THR A 70 14.54 -11.35 19.63
C THR A 70 15.83 -10.67 19.18
N THR A 71 15.73 -9.63 18.35
CA THR A 71 16.87 -8.84 17.89
C THR A 71 16.65 -7.36 18.20
N GLN A 72 17.74 -6.63 18.44
CA GLN A 72 17.66 -5.20 18.72
C GLN A 72 17.00 -4.41 17.58
N PRO A 73 17.33 -4.61 16.29
CA PRO A 73 16.65 -3.89 15.20
C PRO A 73 15.12 -4.13 15.15
N ALA A 74 14.66 -5.35 15.46
CA ALA A 74 13.23 -5.65 15.49
C ALA A 74 12.53 -4.91 16.64
N GLN A 75 13.14 -4.87 17.83
CA GLN A 75 12.60 -4.15 18.99
C GLN A 75 12.60 -2.63 18.76
N GLU A 76 13.63 -2.07 18.13
CA GLU A 76 13.73 -0.64 17.83
C GLU A 76 12.65 -0.21 16.82
N LEU A 77 12.47 -0.95 15.74
CA LEU A 77 11.42 -0.65 14.78
C LEU A 77 10.02 -0.81 15.39
N ALA A 78 9.78 -1.88 16.15
CA ALA A 78 8.52 -2.08 16.86
C ALA A 78 8.22 -0.92 17.83
N LYS A 79 9.22 -0.50 18.62
CA LYS A 79 9.10 0.64 19.52
C LYS A 79 8.71 1.92 18.78
N LYS A 80 9.40 2.24 17.66
CA LYS A 80 9.09 3.44 16.85
C LYS A 80 7.65 3.42 16.33
N LEU A 81 7.19 2.28 15.84
CA LEU A 81 5.82 2.11 15.35
C LEU A 81 4.79 2.27 16.47
N VAL A 82 5.03 1.68 17.63
CA VAL A 82 4.15 1.77 18.81
C VAL A 82 4.10 3.19 19.36
N GLU A 83 5.23 3.85 19.55
CA GLU A 83 5.29 5.20 20.13
C GLU A 83 4.66 6.29 19.24
N ASN A 84 4.40 5.99 17.96
CA ASN A 84 3.87 6.95 16.98
C ASN A 84 2.52 6.56 16.39
N THR A 85 1.86 5.53 16.94
CA THR A 85 0.53 5.09 16.52
C THR A 85 -0.37 4.76 17.74
N PHE A 86 -1.56 4.25 17.48
CA PHE A 86 -2.47 3.75 18.53
C PHE A 86 -2.05 2.39 19.11
N ALA A 87 -1.13 1.69 18.45
CA ALA A 87 -0.82 0.30 18.73
C ALA A 87 0.11 0.13 19.93
N ASP A 88 0.03 -1.03 20.56
CA ASP A 88 0.89 -1.45 21.67
C ASP A 88 1.85 -2.57 21.26
N LYS A 89 1.52 -3.30 20.19
CA LYS A 89 2.26 -4.48 19.70
C LYS A 89 2.36 -4.52 18.19
N VAL A 90 3.46 -5.10 17.71
CA VAL A 90 3.76 -5.31 16.29
C VAL A 90 4.11 -6.77 16.05
N PHE A 91 3.56 -7.35 14.98
CA PHE A 91 4.04 -8.60 14.40
C PHE A 91 4.64 -8.29 13.04
N PHE A 92 5.88 -8.72 12.81
CA PHE A 92 6.58 -8.54 11.54
C PHE A 92 6.46 -9.74 10.61
N CYS A 93 6.35 -9.47 9.32
CA CYS A 93 6.38 -10.43 8.20
C CYS A 93 7.17 -9.83 7.02
N ASN A 94 6.98 -10.32 5.79
CA ASN A 94 7.85 -9.94 4.67
C ASN A 94 7.12 -9.19 3.54
N SER A 95 5.80 -9.14 3.59
CA SER A 95 4.98 -8.56 2.53
C SER A 95 3.64 -8.06 3.06
N GLY A 96 2.95 -7.21 2.27
CA GLY A 96 1.59 -6.79 2.59
C GLY A 96 0.58 -7.94 2.59
N ALA A 97 0.77 -8.94 1.72
CA ALA A 97 -0.07 -10.13 1.71
C ALA A 97 0.05 -10.93 3.02
N GLU A 98 1.28 -11.14 3.52
CA GLU A 98 1.49 -11.80 4.81
C GLU A 98 0.96 -10.97 5.98
N ALA A 99 1.08 -9.64 5.93
CA ALA A 99 0.51 -8.75 6.93
C ALA A 99 -1.03 -8.87 6.98
N ASN A 100 -1.69 -8.83 5.84
CA ASN A 100 -3.15 -9.02 5.76
C ASN A 100 -3.56 -10.45 6.17
N GLU A 101 -2.80 -11.48 5.78
CA GLU A 101 -2.99 -12.86 6.25
C GLU A 101 -2.98 -12.94 7.78
N ALA A 102 -1.99 -12.31 8.41
CA ALA A 102 -1.86 -12.24 9.87
C ALA A 102 -3.04 -11.47 10.49
N ALA A 103 -3.42 -10.31 9.95
CA ALA A 103 -4.53 -9.50 10.45
C ALA A 103 -5.86 -10.27 10.41
N LEU A 104 -6.15 -10.95 9.29
CA LEU A 104 -7.37 -11.73 9.10
C LEU A 104 -7.42 -12.96 10.03
N LYS A 105 -6.29 -13.68 10.17
CA LYS A 105 -6.18 -14.82 11.09
C LYS A 105 -6.33 -14.37 12.54
N LEU A 106 -5.69 -13.27 12.92
CA LEU A 106 -5.80 -12.69 14.26
C LEU A 106 -7.26 -12.33 14.59
N ALA A 107 -7.95 -11.66 13.68
CA ALA A 107 -9.33 -11.25 13.86
C ALA A 107 -10.29 -12.45 13.95
N ARG A 108 -10.11 -13.46 13.08
CA ARG A 108 -10.93 -14.68 13.11
C ARG A 108 -10.74 -15.47 14.41
N LYS A 109 -9.49 -15.59 14.86
CA LYS A 109 -9.19 -16.25 16.14
C LYS A 109 -9.73 -15.42 17.31
N TYR A 110 -9.53 -14.10 17.32
CA TYR A 110 -10.06 -13.22 18.36
C TYR A 110 -11.60 -13.32 18.47
N GLY A 111 -12.29 -13.33 17.33
CA GLY A 111 -13.74 -13.52 17.29
C GLY A 111 -14.18 -14.84 17.94
N ARG A 112 -13.58 -15.93 17.56
CA ARG A 112 -13.90 -17.27 18.13
C ARG A 112 -13.57 -17.38 19.61
N ASP A 113 -12.41 -16.91 20.03
CA ASP A 113 -11.96 -17.01 21.43
C ASP A 113 -12.84 -16.18 22.39
N ASN A 114 -13.37 -15.05 21.95
CA ASN A 114 -14.10 -14.10 22.81
C ASN A 114 -15.63 -14.15 22.66
N PHE A 115 -16.14 -14.61 21.50
CA PHE A 115 -17.58 -14.54 21.17
C PHE A 115 -18.16 -15.88 20.71
N GLY A 116 -17.33 -16.89 20.47
CA GLY A 116 -17.74 -18.25 20.10
C GLY A 116 -17.54 -18.60 18.62
N GLU A 117 -17.74 -19.89 18.32
CA GLU A 117 -17.40 -20.51 17.02
C GLU A 117 -18.09 -19.89 15.79
N HIS A 118 -19.21 -19.20 15.99
CA HIS A 118 -19.99 -18.56 14.92
C HIS A 118 -19.38 -17.24 14.42
N LYS A 119 -18.42 -16.66 15.15
CA LYS A 119 -17.87 -15.33 14.85
C LYS A 119 -16.66 -15.45 13.95
N THR A 120 -16.90 -15.72 12.67
CA THR A 120 -15.87 -16.03 11.67
C THR A 120 -15.96 -15.18 10.40
N GLU A 121 -17.09 -14.46 10.19
CA GLU A 121 -17.35 -13.74 8.97
C GLU A 121 -16.45 -12.49 8.85
N ILE A 122 -15.90 -12.29 7.64
CA ILE A 122 -15.10 -11.13 7.28
C ILE A 122 -15.87 -10.33 6.23
N ILE A 123 -16.06 -9.04 6.49
CA ILE A 123 -16.62 -8.11 5.51
C ILE A 123 -15.45 -7.35 4.86
N SER A 124 -15.44 -7.33 3.53
CA SER A 124 -14.48 -6.59 2.71
C SER A 124 -15.20 -5.79 1.63
N CYS A 125 -14.46 -5.01 0.86
CA CYS A 125 -15.05 -4.18 -0.19
C CYS A 125 -14.87 -4.78 -1.58
N LEU A 126 -15.85 -4.62 -2.45
CA LEU A 126 -15.68 -4.85 -3.88
C LEU A 126 -14.52 -4.01 -4.41
N ASN A 127 -13.79 -4.55 -5.36
CA ASN A 127 -12.61 -3.96 -5.99
C ASN A 127 -11.40 -3.75 -5.05
N SER A 128 -11.43 -4.23 -3.81
CA SER A 128 -10.27 -4.15 -2.90
C SER A 128 -9.12 -5.05 -3.36
N PHE A 129 -7.92 -4.74 -2.87
CA PHE A 129 -6.72 -5.55 -3.10
C PHE A 129 -5.93 -5.73 -1.79
N HIS A 130 -5.96 -6.95 -1.25
CA HIS A 130 -5.31 -7.27 0.04
C HIS A 130 -4.15 -8.26 -0.09
N GLY A 131 -3.82 -8.71 -1.30
CA GLY A 131 -2.72 -9.65 -1.56
C GLY A 131 -3.09 -10.77 -2.53
N ARG A 132 -2.14 -11.71 -2.70
CA ARG A 132 -2.24 -12.82 -3.65
C ARG A 132 -2.11 -14.20 -3.00
N THR A 133 -2.02 -14.32 -1.68
CA THR A 133 -2.18 -15.59 -0.98
C THR A 133 -3.63 -16.05 -1.05
N LEU A 134 -3.91 -17.33 -0.85
CA LEU A 134 -5.26 -17.85 -1.06
C LEU A 134 -6.31 -17.14 -0.19
N PHE A 135 -5.99 -16.81 1.05
CA PHE A 135 -6.93 -16.10 1.92
C PHE A 135 -7.07 -14.63 1.52
N THR A 136 -5.95 -13.92 1.33
CA THR A 136 -6.00 -12.49 0.97
C THR A 136 -6.61 -12.25 -0.40
N VAL A 137 -6.39 -13.13 -1.40
CA VAL A 137 -7.03 -13.01 -2.72
C VAL A 137 -8.53 -13.29 -2.65
N SER A 138 -8.96 -14.12 -1.70
CA SER A 138 -10.38 -14.42 -1.46
C SER A 138 -11.09 -13.26 -0.77
N VAL A 139 -10.41 -12.55 0.14
CA VAL A 139 -10.89 -11.34 0.81
C VAL A 139 -10.85 -10.14 -0.15
N GLY A 140 -9.92 -10.12 -1.11
CA GLY A 140 -9.89 -9.13 -2.18
C GLY A 140 -11.14 -9.19 -3.06
N GLY A 141 -11.78 -8.03 -3.28
CA GLY A 141 -13.06 -7.93 -4.00
C GLY A 141 -12.94 -7.92 -5.52
N GLN A 142 -11.93 -8.58 -6.09
CA GLN A 142 -11.68 -8.61 -7.54
C GLN A 142 -11.69 -10.05 -8.08
N PRO A 143 -12.84 -10.55 -8.58
CA PRO A 143 -12.99 -11.94 -9.04
C PRO A 143 -11.99 -12.39 -10.10
N LYS A 144 -11.46 -11.46 -10.90
CA LYS A 144 -10.40 -11.75 -11.91
C LYS A 144 -9.12 -12.35 -11.30
N TYR A 145 -8.90 -12.17 -10.00
CA TYR A 145 -7.72 -12.69 -9.29
C TYR A 145 -8.02 -13.96 -8.49
N SER A 146 -9.28 -14.23 -8.14
CA SER A 146 -9.64 -15.31 -7.21
C SER A 146 -10.38 -16.49 -7.86
N LYS A 147 -11.16 -16.25 -8.93
CA LYS A 147 -12.10 -17.24 -9.51
C LYS A 147 -11.46 -18.58 -9.92
N ASP A 148 -10.20 -18.55 -10.35
CA ASP A 148 -9.49 -19.71 -10.86
C ASP A 148 -8.85 -20.57 -9.76
N TYR A 149 -8.98 -20.14 -8.48
CA TYR A 149 -8.39 -20.81 -7.32
C TYR A 149 -9.43 -21.46 -6.37
N ALA A 150 -10.66 -21.66 -6.86
CA ALA A 150 -11.71 -22.31 -6.07
C ALA A 150 -11.33 -23.76 -5.69
N PRO A 151 -11.73 -24.28 -4.50
CA PRO A 151 -12.59 -23.64 -3.52
C PRO A 151 -11.87 -22.59 -2.69
N LEU A 152 -12.52 -21.43 -2.52
CA LEU A 152 -11.99 -20.35 -1.71
C LEU A 152 -12.37 -20.49 -0.23
N PRO A 153 -11.61 -19.90 0.73
CA PRO A 153 -12.02 -19.80 2.12
C PRO A 153 -13.44 -19.20 2.26
N SER A 154 -14.25 -19.82 3.13
CA SER A 154 -15.63 -19.40 3.41
C SER A 154 -15.71 -18.19 4.35
N ASP A 155 -16.94 -17.72 4.58
CA ASP A 155 -17.29 -16.64 5.51
C ASP A 155 -16.63 -15.31 5.13
N ILE A 156 -16.71 -14.97 3.84
CA ILE A 156 -16.24 -13.69 3.30
C ILE A 156 -17.39 -13.07 2.50
N THR A 157 -17.75 -11.85 2.88
CA THR A 157 -18.81 -11.07 2.21
C THR A 157 -18.21 -9.77 1.67
N HIS A 158 -18.53 -9.44 0.41
CA HIS A 158 -18.08 -8.21 -0.22
C HIS A 158 -19.21 -7.22 -0.37
N VAL A 159 -18.97 -5.97 0.04
CA VAL A 159 -19.91 -4.85 -0.09
C VAL A 159 -19.35 -3.77 -1.02
N PRO A 160 -20.21 -2.94 -1.66
CA PRO A 160 -19.70 -1.79 -2.40
C PRO A 160 -18.92 -0.82 -1.50
N PHE A 161 -17.81 -0.32 -2.00
CA PHE A 161 -16.99 0.66 -1.29
C PHE A 161 -17.71 2.01 -1.18
N ASN A 162 -17.63 2.66 -0.02
CA ASN A 162 -18.37 3.91 0.31
C ASN A 162 -19.89 3.78 0.37
N ASP A 163 -20.44 2.56 0.42
CA ASP A 163 -21.87 2.31 0.62
C ASP A 163 -22.15 1.94 2.07
N ILE A 164 -22.59 2.91 2.86
CA ILE A 164 -22.90 2.74 4.30
C ILE A 164 -24.08 1.78 4.49
N ALA A 165 -25.11 1.87 3.64
CA ALA A 165 -26.30 1.03 3.79
C ALA A 165 -25.97 -0.46 3.52
N ALA A 166 -25.16 -0.73 2.50
CA ALA A 166 -24.68 -2.09 2.23
C ALA A 166 -23.80 -2.63 3.37
N LEU A 167 -22.94 -1.78 3.95
CA LEU A 167 -22.10 -2.15 5.08
C LEU A 167 -22.95 -2.46 6.33
N GLU A 168 -23.95 -1.61 6.64
CA GLU A 168 -24.89 -1.82 7.75
C GLU A 168 -25.69 -3.12 7.61
N ALA A 169 -26.11 -3.45 6.39
CA ALA A 169 -26.83 -4.68 6.11
C ALA A 169 -25.97 -5.95 6.23
N ALA A 170 -24.67 -5.84 5.98
CA ALA A 170 -23.75 -6.97 5.99
C ALA A 170 -23.17 -7.26 7.39
N VAL A 171 -22.83 -6.23 8.17
CA VAL A 171 -22.20 -6.43 9.48
C VAL A 171 -23.20 -6.95 10.52
N SER A 172 -22.87 -8.07 11.15
CA SER A 172 -23.73 -8.77 12.10
C SER A 172 -22.93 -9.33 13.29
N ASP A 173 -23.60 -9.99 14.21
CA ASP A 173 -22.96 -10.67 15.34
C ASP A 173 -22.05 -11.83 14.91
N LYS A 174 -22.14 -12.29 13.65
CA LYS A 174 -21.24 -13.28 13.07
C LYS A 174 -19.94 -12.67 12.55
N THR A 175 -19.91 -11.35 12.33
CA THR A 175 -18.77 -10.66 11.75
C THR A 175 -17.64 -10.55 12.75
N CYS A 176 -16.48 -11.13 12.46
CA CYS A 176 -15.27 -11.01 13.27
C CYS A 176 -14.42 -9.81 12.86
N ALA A 177 -14.47 -9.40 11.58
CA ALA A 177 -13.72 -8.25 11.09
C ALA A 177 -14.40 -7.56 9.91
N VAL A 178 -14.14 -6.25 9.80
CA VAL A 178 -14.31 -5.45 8.59
C VAL A 178 -12.91 -5.00 8.16
N ILE A 179 -12.51 -5.29 6.91
CA ILE A 179 -11.22 -4.87 6.34
C ILE A 179 -11.43 -3.86 5.22
N ILE A 180 -10.74 -2.73 5.30
CA ILE A 180 -10.90 -1.61 4.35
C ILE A 180 -9.52 -1.01 4.04
N GLU A 181 -9.25 -0.68 2.76
CA GLU A 181 -8.19 0.23 2.36
C GLU A 181 -8.68 1.68 2.57
N PRO A 182 -7.96 2.57 3.27
CA PRO A 182 -8.34 4.00 3.33
C PRO A 182 -8.42 4.67 1.95
N ILE A 183 -7.62 4.16 1.01
CA ILE A 183 -7.69 4.48 -0.43
C ILE A 183 -7.56 3.15 -1.18
N GLN A 184 -8.55 2.76 -1.98
CA GLN A 184 -8.41 1.61 -2.86
C GLN A 184 -7.36 1.90 -3.94
N GLY A 185 -6.13 1.43 -3.70
CA GLY A 185 -4.96 1.78 -4.51
C GLY A 185 -4.94 1.15 -5.89
N GLU A 186 -5.34 -0.11 -6.00
CA GLU A 186 -5.30 -0.88 -7.26
C GLU A 186 -6.55 -0.68 -8.14
N SER A 187 -7.61 -0.11 -7.59
CA SER A 187 -8.90 0.05 -8.26
C SER A 187 -9.28 1.51 -8.47
N GLY A 188 -8.28 2.35 -8.74
CA GLY A 188 -8.52 3.69 -9.21
C GLY A 188 -8.14 4.81 -8.25
N ILE A 189 -7.34 4.54 -7.25
CA ILE A 189 -6.96 5.54 -6.23
C ILE A 189 -8.23 6.22 -5.66
N LEU A 190 -9.14 5.40 -5.17
CA LEU A 190 -10.43 5.87 -4.67
C LEU A 190 -10.40 6.01 -3.14
N PRO A 191 -10.44 7.24 -2.59
CA PRO A 191 -10.47 7.46 -1.15
C PRO A 191 -11.79 7.00 -0.52
N ALA A 192 -11.70 6.45 0.69
CA ALA A 192 -12.86 6.28 1.55
C ALA A 192 -13.41 7.65 1.98
N THR A 193 -14.73 7.74 2.14
CA THR A 193 -15.31 8.92 2.78
C THR A 193 -15.14 8.84 4.29
N GLN A 194 -15.08 10.00 4.94
CA GLN A 194 -14.99 10.04 6.41
C GLN A 194 -16.18 9.35 7.06
N GLU A 195 -17.38 9.58 6.54
CA GLU A 195 -18.63 9.01 7.03
C GLU A 195 -18.62 7.47 6.93
N TYR A 196 -18.06 6.93 5.84
CA TYR A 196 -17.97 5.48 5.63
C TYR A 196 -17.04 4.81 6.65
N LEU A 197 -15.83 5.35 6.88
CA LEU A 197 -14.92 4.79 7.86
C LEU A 197 -15.43 4.96 9.30
N GLN A 198 -16.09 6.07 9.60
CA GLN A 198 -16.76 6.27 10.89
C GLN A 198 -17.94 5.31 11.09
N ALA A 199 -18.71 5.02 10.04
CA ALA A 199 -19.76 4.01 10.08
C ALA A 199 -19.17 2.60 10.31
N ALA A 200 -18.09 2.25 9.61
CA ALA A 200 -17.39 0.98 9.82
C ALA A 200 -16.93 0.82 11.27
N ARG A 201 -16.33 1.89 11.87
CA ARG A 201 -15.91 1.85 13.27
C ARG A 201 -17.09 1.62 14.21
N ARG A 202 -18.17 2.40 14.05
CA ARG A 202 -19.38 2.23 14.89
C ARG A 202 -20.02 0.84 14.77
N LEU A 203 -20.05 0.28 13.57
CA LEU A 203 -20.61 -1.06 13.35
C LEU A 203 -19.72 -2.15 13.97
N CYS A 204 -18.42 -2.03 13.84
CA CYS A 204 -17.47 -2.94 14.49
C CYS A 204 -17.63 -2.89 16.01
N ASP A 205 -17.73 -1.70 16.61
CA ASP A 205 -17.94 -1.52 18.06
C ASP A 205 -19.25 -2.14 18.51
N LYS A 206 -20.33 -1.89 17.77
CA LYS A 206 -21.67 -2.41 18.09
C LYS A 206 -21.73 -3.93 18.10
N HIS A 207 -21.06 -4.57 17.15
CA HIS A 207 -21.14 -6.01 16.96
C HIS A 207 -19.92 -6.77 17.50
N GLY A 208 -18.95 -6.09 18.16
CA GLY A 208 -17.72 -6.72 18.66
C GLY A 208 -16.85 -7.31 17.56
N ALA A 209 -16.86 -6.71 16.37
CA ALA A 209 -15.97 -7.03 15.27
C ALA A 209 -14.70 -6.16 15.34
N LEU A 210 -13.60 -6.59 14.72
CA LEU A 210 -12.39 -5.79 14.61
C LEU A 210 -12.39 -4.98 13.30
N LEU A 211 -12.05 -3.70 13.39
CA LEU A 211 -11.78 -2.87 12.22
C LEU A 211 -10.31 -3.00 11.83
N ILE A 212 -10.07 -3.56 10.66
CA ILE A 212 -8.74 -3.68 10.05
C ILE A 212 -8.62 -2.62 8.95
N LEU A 213 -7.62 -1.74 9.04
CA LEU A 213 -7.27 -0.87 7.94
C LEU A 213 -6.03 -1.40 7.23
N ASP A 214 -6.19 -1.69 5.95
CA ASP A 214 -5.07 -2.04 5.07
C ASP A 214 -4.37 -0.76 4.62
N GLU A 215 -3.31 -0.43 5.35
CA GLU A 215 -2.46 0.75 5.10
C GLU A 215 -1.16 0.38 4.34
N VAL A 216 -1.16 -0.75 3.66
CA VAL A 216 0.00 -1.23 2.88
C VAL A 216 0.41 -0.22 1.80
N GLN A 217 -0.54 0.50 1.21
CA GLN A 217 -0.24 1.52 0.19
C GLN A 217 -0.37 2.96 0.71
N THR A 218 -1.24 3.20 1.67
CA THR A 218 -1.53 4.53 2.21
C THR A 218 -0.63 4.94 3.35
N GLY A 219 -0.11 3.97 4.08
CA GLY A 219 0.73 4.19 5.25
C GLY A 219 2.14 4.66 4.89
N MET A 220 2.91 4.92 5.93
CA MET A 220 4.29 5.37 5.83
C MET A 220 4.45 6.62 4.95
N GLY A 221 3.63 7.64 5.24
CA GLY A 221 3.84 8.99 4.73
C GLY A 221 3.17 9.34 3.40
N HIS A 222 2.71 8.40 2.58
CA HIS A 222 2.23 8.67 1.21
C HIS A 222 1.10 9.70 1.14
N THR A 223 0.25 9.76 2.17
CA THR A 223 -0.87 10.70 2.24
C THR A 223 -0.52 12.03 2.91
N GLY A 224 0.72 12.18 3.42
CA GLY A 224 1.15 13.34 4.20
C GLY A 224 0.85 13.24 5.71
N LYS A 225 0.38 12.08 6.16
CA LYS A 225 0.35 11.61 7.56
C LYS A 225 1.12 10.31 7.63
N LEU A 226 1.57 9.90 8.82
CA LEU A 226 2.27 8.62 8.97
C LEU A 226 1.39 7.47 8.50
N PHE A 227 0.12 7.46 8.92
CA PHE A 227 -0.93 6.55 8.43
C PHE A 227 -2.20 7.32 8.08
N ALA A 228 -2.92 6.86 7.07
CA ALA A 228 -4.10 7.57 6.57
C ALA A 228 -5.28 7.59 7.55
N TYR A 229 -5.39 6.60 8.47
CA TYR A 229 -6.46 6.59 9.49
C TYR A 229 -6.53 7.89 10.31
N GLU A 230 -5.40 8.60 10.46
CA GLU A 230 -5.31 9.86 11.19
C GLU A 230 -6.19 11.00 10.61
N TYR A 231 -6.61 10.88 9.35
CA TYR A 231 -7.50 11.87 8.72
C TYR A 231 -8.98 11.68 9.07
N TYR A 232 -9.37 10.48 9.50
CA TYR A 232 -10.78 10.10 9.59
C TYR A 232 -11.38 10.21 11.00
N GLY A 233 -10.57 10.57 12.00
CA GLY A 233 -11.01 10.70 13.38
C GLY A 233 -11.48 9.38 14.00
N ILE A 234 -10.91 8.27 13.56
CA ILE A 234 -11.16 6.92 14.08
C ILE A 234 -9.86 6.26 14.49
N THR A 235 -9.96 5.25 15.35
CA THR A 235 -8.87 4.35 15.69
C THR A 235 -9.24 2.94 15.25
N PRO A 236 -8.46 2.31 14.34
CA PRO A 236 -8.68 0.92 13.98
C PRO A 236 -8.20 -0.02 15.11
N ASP A 237 -8.60 -1.29 15.03
CA ASP A 237 -8.10 -2.34 15.94
C ASP A 237 -6.79 -2.95 15.44
N ILE A 238 -6.64 -3.01 14.12
CA ILE A 238 -5.44 -3.52 13.45
C ILE A 238 -5.16 -2.64 12.23
N ILE A 239 -3.90 -2.31 11.99
CA ILE A 239 -3.42 -1.85 10.68
C ILE A 239 -2.40 -2.83 10.12
N SER A 240 -2.45 -3.05 8.81
CA SER A 240 -1.38 -3.72 8.07
C SER A 240 -0.52 -2.68 7.35
N SER A 241 0.78 -2.91 7.34
CA SER A 241 1.78 -2.04 6.72
C SER A 241 2.83 -2.87 5.98
N ALA A 242 3.36 -2.36 4.89
CA ALA A 242 4.46 -2.94 4.11
C ALA A 242 5.05 -1.88 3.18
N LYS A 243 5.51 -2.25 1.98
CA LYS A 243 5.98 -1.31 0.93
C LYS A 243 6.93 -0.24 1.48
N ALA A 244 6.41 0.98 1.65
CA ALA A 244 7.18 2.12 2.16
C ALA A 244 7.80 1.89 3.55
N LEU A 245 7.27 0.95 4.35
CA LEU A 245 7.87 0.55 5.63
C LEU A 245 9.33 0.12 5.48
N GLY A 246 9.66 -0.53 4.35
CA GLY A 246 11.03 -0.95 4.03
C GLY A 246 11.76 -0.05 3.03
N GLY A 247 11.08 0.96 2.45
CA GLY A 247 11.68 1.87 1.48
C GLY A 247 12.32 1.17 0.27
N GLY A 248 11.86 -0.02 -0.10
CA GLY A 248 12.40 -0.90 -1.14
C GLY A 248 12.86 -2.26 -0.63
N PHE A 249 13.17 -2.41 0.65
CA PHE A 249 13.51 -3.70 1.25
C PHE A 249 12.24 -4.47 1.67
N PRO A 250 12.15 -5.80 1.44
CA PRO A 250 10.96 -6.58 1.78
C PRO A 250 10.70 -6.63 3.28
N ILE A 251 9.59 -6.06 3.73
CA ILE A 251 9.08 -6.13 5.10
C ILE A 251 7.57 -5.86 5.09
N GLY A 252 6.86 -6.50 6.01
CA GLY A 252 5.48 -6.21 6.34
C GLY A 252 5.27 -6.27 7.85
N ALA A 253 4.20 -5.69 8.32
CA ALA A 253 3.84 -5.70 9.72
C ALA A 253 2.32 -5.59 9.91
N ILE A 254 1.82 -6.12 11.03
CA ILE A 254 0.56 -5.66 11.62
C ILE A 254 0.84 -4.99 12.94
N LEU A 255 0.09 -3.94 13.20
CA LEU A 255 0.10 -3.19 14.44
C LEU A 255 -1.27 -3.36 15.11
N THR A 256 -1.29 -3.68 16.40
CA THR A 256 -2.51 -3.91 17.16
C THR A 256 -2.35 -3.56 18.65
N THR A 257 -3.42 -3.66 19.42
CA THR A 257 -3.42 -3.28 20.84
C THR A 257 -3.07 -4.44 21.76
N ASP A 258 -2.69 -4.13 23.01
CA ASP A 258 -2.46 -5.11 24.09
C ASP A 258 -3.71 -5.96 24.39
N LYS A 259 -4.90 -5.45 24.08
CA LYS A 259 -6.16 -6.22 24.21
C LYS A 259 -6.24 -7.37 23.21
N ILE A 260 -5.75 -7.19 21.99
CA ILE A 260 -5.94 -8.12 20.87
C ILE A 260 -4.72 -9.00 20.68
N ALA A 261 -3.52 -8.45 20.83
CA ALA A 261 -2.25 -9.14 20.56
C ALA A 261 -2.09 -10.50 21.28
N PRO A 262 -2.55 -10.69 22.55
CA PRO A 262 -2.44 -12.00 23.23
C PRO A 262 -3.18 -13.14 22.56
N THR A 263 -4.11 -12.86 21.62
CA THR A 263 -4.77 -13.86 20.79
C THR A 263 -3.76 -14.66 19.95
N PHE A 264 -2.66 -14.04 19.54
CA PHE A 264 -1.53 -14.71 18.93
C PHE A 264 -0.54 -15.22 20.01
N GLY A 265 -0.93 -16.26 20.72
CA GLY A 265 -0.03 -16.97 21.62
C GLY A 265 1.01 -17.81 20.86
N PRO A 266 2.01 -18.37 21.58
CA PRO A 266 3.04 -19.21 20.97
C PRO A 266 2.47 -20.33 20.09
N GLY A 267 3.00 -20.47 18.87
CA GLY A 267 2.61 -21.52 17.92
C GLY A 267 1.34 -21.24 17.09
N THR A 268 0.61 -20.16 17.32
CA THR A 268 -0.64 -19.88 16.58
C THR A 268 -0.41 -19.27 15.21
N HIS A 269 0.66 -18.51 15.05
CA HIS A 269 1.09 -17.90 13.79
C HIS A 269 2.60 -17.65 13.81
N GLY A 270 3.20 -17.48 12.62
CA GLY A 270 4.63 -17.22 12.51
C GLY A 270 5.08 -16.91 11.10
N SER A 271 6.32 -16.48 10.99
CA SER A 271 7.04 -16.23 9.75
C SER A 271 8.51 -16.55 9.97
N THR A 272 9.15 -17.26 9.05
CA THR A 272 10.59 -17.59 9.17
C THR A 272 11.43 -16.32 9.10
N PHE A 273 11.19 -15.43 8.16
CA PHE A 273 12.00 -14.23 7.91
C PHE A 273 11.38 -12.95 8.48
N GLY A 274 10.13 -12.98 8.93
CA GLY A 274 9.46 -11.80 9.50
C GLY A 274 10.22 -11.29 10.72
N GLY A 275 10.53 -9.99 10.74
CA GLY A 275 11.31 -9.36 11.81
C GLY A 275 12.82 -9.64 11.72
N ASN A 276 13.33 -10.10 10.57
CA ASN A 276 14.77 -10.27 10.41
C ASN A 276 15.52 -8.94 10.61
N PRO A 277 16.74 -8.97 11.17
CA PRO A 277 17.44 -7.75 11.55
C PRO A 277 17.79 -6.85 10.36
N MET A 278 17.99 -7.40 9.16
CA MET A 278 18.23 -6.61 7.95
C MET A 278 17.04 -5.72 7.60
N ALA A 279 15.86 -6.33 7.47
CA ALA A 279 14.63 -5.62 7.14
C ALA A 279 14.26 -4.59 8.22
N CYS A 280 14.42 -4.96 9.50
CA CYS A 280 14.10 -4.07 10.60
C CYS A 280 15.06 -2.89 10.72
N ALA A 281 16.36 -3.08 10.46
CA ALA A 281 17.34 -1.98 10.46
C ALA A 281 17.03 -0.97 9.35
N VAL A 282 16.75 -1.46 8.13
CA VAL A 282 16.35 -0.60 7.00
C VAL A 282 15.02 0.09 7.28
N GLY A 283 14.01 -0.65 7.75
CA GLY A 283 12.69 -0.11 8.09
C GLY A 283 12.75 0.93 9.21
N SER A 284 13.61 0.71 10.21
CA SER A 284 13.84 1.67 11.31
C SER A 284 14.41 2.99 10.78
N ARG A 285 15.36 2.93 9.83
CA ARG A 285 15.91 4.15 9.21
C ARG A 285 14.91 4.82 8.28
N ALA A 286 14.15 4.03 7.51
CA ALA A 286 13.08 4.56 6.67
C ALA A 286 12.02 5.29 7.52
N PHE A 287 11.63 4.71 8.66
CA PHE A 287 10.71 5.32 9.60
C PHE A 287 11.19 6.70 10.08
N ASP A 288 12.46 6.82 10.50
CA ASP A 288 13.03 8.09 11.00
C ASP A 288 12.91 9.22 9.98
N ILE A 289 13.19 8.90 8.69
CA ILE A 289 13.14 9.90 7.61
C ILE A 289 11.69 10.24 7.25
N ILE A 290 10.83 9.23 7.17
CA ILE A 290 9.43 9.40 6.76
C ILE A 290 8.63 10.14 7.83
N ASN A 291 8.81 9.78 9.10
CA ASN A 291 8.05 10.37 10.22
C ASN A 291 8.57 11.75 10.64
N ALA A 292 9.63 12.24 10.03
CA ALA A 292 10.09 13.60 10.25
C ALA A 292 9.00 14.61 9.84
N PRO A 293 8.66 15.60 10.71
CA PRO A 293 7.60 16.57 10.41
C PRO A 293 7.81 17.31 9.07
N GLU A 294 9.06 17.61 8.74
CA GLU A 294 9.45 18.23 7.47
C GLU A 294 9.16 17.34 6.28
N THR A 295 9.38 16.02 6.37
CA THR A 295 9.07 15.08 5.30
C THR A 295 7.55 15.02 5.06
N LEU A 296 6.75 14.86 6.13
CA LEU A 296 5.30 14.82 6.01
C LEU A 296 4.69 16.13 5.50
N ALA A 297 5.29 17.28 5.88
CA ALA A 297 4.90 18.58 5.35
C ALA A 297 5.26 18.70 3.86
N HIS A 298 6.45 18.25 3.46
CA HIS A 298 6.90 18.21 2.08
C HIS A 298 5.97 17.36 1.20
N VAL A 299 5.56 16.18 1.67
CA VAL A 299 4.60 15.31 0.95
C VAL A 299 3.27 16.03 0.67
N LYS A 300 2.74 16.77 1.66
CA LYS A 300 1.52 17.56 1.46
C LYS A 300 1.71 18.67 0.42
N GLN A 301 2.82 19.39 0.51
CA GLN A 301 3.13 20.48 -0.41
C GLN A 301 3.32 19.97 -1.83
N GLN A 302 4.15 18.95 -2.03
CA GLN A 302 4.43 18.37 -3.34
C GLN A 302 3.21 17.67 -3.92
N GLY A 303 2.42 16.98 -3.07
CA GLY A 303 1.15 16.38 -3.49
C GLY A 303 0.18 17.42 -4.03
N GLN A 304 0.10 18.59 -3.40
CA GLN A 304 -0.76 19.69 -3.84
C GLN A 304 -0.29 20.29 -5.15
N LYS A 305 1.03 20.51 -5.32
CA LYS A 305 1.63 20.97 -6.59
C LYS A 305 1.37 19.97 -7.72
N LEU A 306 1.68 18.69 -7.49
CA LEU A 306 1.48 17.63 -8.48
C LEU A 306 0.01 17.51 -8.88
N GLN A 307 -0.91 17.52 -7.92
CA GLN A 307 -2.34 17.42 -8.18
C GLN A 307 -2.84 18.61 -9.03
N THR A 308 -2.38 19.82 -8.74
CA THR A 308 -2.73 21.03 -9.50
C THR A 308 -2.24 20.92 -10.95
N ALA A 309 -0.96 20.58 -11.15
CA ALA A 309 -0.40 20.42 -12.48
C ALA A 309 -1.09 19.33 -13.30
N LEU A 310 -1.42 18.19 -12.66
CA LEU A 310 -2.15 17.10 -13.33
C LEU A 310 -3.59 17.51 -13.73
N ARG A 311 -4.26 18.37 -12.94
CA ARG A 311 -5.56 18.95 -13.31
C ARG A 311 -5.44 19.89 -14.51
N GLU A 312 -4.45 20.77 -14.52
CA GLU A 312 -4.17 21.67 -15.64
C GLU A 312 -3.89 20.91 -16.94
N ILE A 313 -3.10 19.81 -16.85
CA ILE A 313 -2.89 18.90 -17.99
C ILE A 313 -4.22 18.25 -18.43
N GLY A 314 -5.06 17.82 -17.48
CA GLY A 314 -6.38 17.27 -17.78
C GLY A 314 -7.29 18.26 -18.49
N GLU A 315 -7.36 19.49 -18.02
CA GLU A 315 -8.15 20.58 -18.64
C GLU A 315 -7.64 20.93 -20.04
N LYS A 316 -6.33 21.06 -20.22
CA LYS A 316 -5.69 21.37 -21.50
C LYS A 316 -5.90 20.28 -22.56
N THR A 317 -5.84 19.01 -22.15
CA THR A 317 -5.87 17.87 -23.09
C THR A 317 -7.26 17.24 -23.23
N GLY A 318 -8.13 17.41 -22.24
CA GLY A 318 -9.43 16.74 -22.15
C GLY A 318 -9.30 15.21 -21.96
N VAL A 319 -8.13 14.72 -21.53
CA VAL A 319 -7.87 13.27 -21.31
C VAL A 319 -8.39 12.82 -19.95
N PHE A 320 -8.28 13.67 -18.94
CA PHE A 320 -8.70 13.37 -17.58
C PHE A 320 -9.93 14.18 -17.18
N LYS A 321 -10.91 13.52 -16.57
CA LYS A 321 -12.11 14.16 -16.01
C LYS A 321 -11.97 14.49 -14.52
N GLU A 322 -11.04 13.83 -13.84
CA GLU A 322 -10.82 13.97 -12.41
C GLU A 322 -9.37 13.63 -12.05
N VAL A 323 -8.79 14.35 -11.09
CA VAL A 323 -7.56 13.97 -10.40
C VAL A 323 -7.87 13.86 -8.92
N ARG A 324 -7.70 12.67 -8.35
CA ARG A 324 -8.07 12.34 -6.97
C ARG A 324 -6.95 11.63 -6.24
N GLY A 325 -7.09 11.47 -4.93
CA GLY A 325 -6.10 10.86 -4.04
C GLY A 325 -5.70 11.81 -2.91
N MET A 326 -4.64 11.45 -2.17
CA MET A 326 -4.14 12.22 -1.03
C MET A 326 -2.61 12.23 -1.03
N GLY A 327 -2.03 13.39 -0.71
CA GLY A 327 -0.57 13.55 -0.70
C GLY A 327 0.03 13.22 -2.06
N LEU A 328 1.02 12.33 -2.07
CA LEU A 328 1.69 11.85 -3.29
C LEU A 328 1.12 10.51 -3.83
N LEU A 329 -0.04 10.08 -3.38
CA LEU A 329 -0.76 8.95 -3.95
C LEU A 329 -1.95 9.50 -4.75
N LEU A 330 -1.76 9.70 -6.07
CA LEU A 330 -2.71 10.37 -6.95
C LEU A 330 -3.12 9.50 -8.14
N GLY A 331 -4.37 9.68 -8.59
CA GLY A 331 -4.95 9.02 -9.75
C GLY A 331 -5.60 10.00 -10.70
N CYS A 332 -5.20 9.96 -11.97
CA CYS A 332 -5.83 10.70 -13.07
C CYS A 332 -6.88 9.81 -13.73
N VAL A 333 -8.17 10.11 -13.50
CA VAL A 333 -9.30 9.34 -14.04
C VAL A 333 -9.56 9.77 -15.48
N LEU A 334 -9.55 8.82 -16.40
CA LEU A 334 -9.80 9.09 -17.81
C LEU A 334 -11.21 9.65 -18.06
N ALA A 335 -11.32 10.57 -19.00
CA ALA A 335 -12.60 10.97 -19.55
C ALA A 335 -13.29 9.79 -20.24
N ASP A 336 -14.62 9.76 -20.26
CA ASP A 336 -15.40 8.59 -20.70
C ASP A 336 -15.08 8.15 -22.14
N LYS A 337 -14.77 9.09 -23.03
CA LYS A 337 -14.32 8.81 -24.40
C LYS A 337 -13.01 8.04 -24.51
N TYR A 338 -12.24 8.00 -23.42
CA TYR A 338 -10.97 7.26 -23.32
C TYR A 338 -11.03 6.08 -22.34
N ALA A 339 -12.23 5.63 -21.98
CA ALA A 339 -12.40 4.52 -21.06
C ALA A 339 -11.63 3.26 -21.55
N GLY A 340 -10.92 2.60 -20.62
CA GLY A 340 -10.13 1.40 -20.90
C GLY A 340 -8.70 1.65 -21.43
N LYS A 341 -8.31 2.90 -21.65
CA LYS A 341 -7.04 3.25 -22.33
C LYS A 341 -5.89 3.66 -21.43
N ALA A 342 -6.01 3.49 -20.12
CA ALA A 342 -4.95 3.87 -19.19
C ALA A 342 -3.60 3.17 -19.49
N SER A 343 -3.62 1.92 -19.93
CA SER A 343 -2.41 1.18 -20.29
C SER A 343 -1.72 1.72 -21.56
N GLU A 344 -2.48 2.26 -22.51
CA GLU A 344 -1.91 2.91 -23.69
C GLU A 344 -1.15 4.18 -23.31
N ILE A 345 -1.72 4.98 -22.39
CA ILE A 345 -1.11 6.21 -21.89
C ILE A 345 0.17 5.90 -21.09
N THR A 346 0.15 4.87 -20.23
CA THR A 346 1.37 4.50 -19.49
C THR A 346 2.45 3.95 -20.40
N ALA A 347 2.10 3.25 -21.47
CA ALA A 347 3.05 2.80 -22.48
C ALA A 347 3.65 3.98 -23.28
N ALA A 348 2.84 4.99 -23.62
CA ALA A 348 3.32 6.23 -24.23
C ALA A 348 4.26 7.00 -23.28
N ALA A 349 3.88 7.13 -22.01
CA ALA A 349 4.71 7.76 -20.99
C ALA A 349 6.10 7.08 -20.88
N LEU A 350 6.14 5.75 -20.88
CA LEU A 350 7.39 4.99 -20.83
C LEU A 350 8.30 5.28 -22.03
N LYS A 351 7.75 5.43 -23.26
CA LYS A 351 8.53 5.82 -24.45
C LYS A 351 9.17 7.19 -24.32
N HIS A 352 8.51 8.08 -23.58
CA HIS A 352 9.03 9.42 -23.26
C HIS A 352 9.92 9.45 -22.00
N GLY A 353 10.31 8.29 -21.46
CA GLY A 353 11.19 8.20 -20.30
C GLY A 353 10.49 8.53 -18.98
N LEU A 354 9.18 8.31 -18.87
CA LEU A 354 8.42 8.49 -17.64
C LEU A 354 7.78 7.17 -17.21
N MET A 355 8.03 6.79 -15.96
CA MET A 355 7.42 5.62 -15.34
C MET A 355 6.22 6.04 -14.50
N VAL A 356 5.02 5.69 -14.95
CA VAL A 356 3.75 5.78 -14.25
C VAL A 356 2.99 4.47 -14.43
N LEU A 357 2.01 4.17 -13.60
CA LEU A 357 1.30 2.91 -13.62
C LEU A 357 -0.21 3.10 -13.78
N VAL A 358 -0.89 2.02 -14.11
CA VAL A 358 -2.35 1.98 -14.07
C VAL A 358 -2.87 1.65 -12.66
N ALA A 359 -4.04 2.17 -12.32
CA ALA A 359 -4.87 1.68 -11.23
C ALA A 359 -6.24 1.29 -11.79
N GLY A 360 -6.39 0.03 -12.18
CA GLY A 360 -7.51 -0.40 -13.01
C GLY A 360 -7.41 0.11 -14.46
N ALA A 361 -8.46 -0.10 -15.25
CA ALA A 361 -8.44 0.20 -16.69
C ALA A 361 -8.54 1.70 -17.03
N ASN A 362 -9.00 2.52 -16.08
CA ASN A 362 -9.43 3.90 -16.32
C ASN A 362 -8.63 4.96 -15.56
N VAL A 363 -7.55 4.59 -14.88
CA VAL A 363 -6.80 5.54 -14.05
C VAL A 363 -5.30 5.40 -14.27
N VAL A 364 -4.62 6.50 -14.54
CA VAL A 364 -3.17 6.60 -14.50
C VAL A 364 -2.77 7.01 -13.07
N ARG A 365 -1.93 6.20 -12.42
CA ARG A 365 -1.50 6.36 -11.04
C ARG A 365 -0.12 6.98 -10.94
N PHE A 366 -0.02 7.95 -10.05
CA PHE A 366 1.23 8.56 -9.59
C PHE A 366 1.44 8.23 -8.12
N ALA A 367 2.59 7.69 -7.80
CA ALA A 367 3.03 7.39 -6.44
C ALA A 367 4.56 7.57 -6.32
N PRO A 368 5.08 8.79 -6.59
CA PRO A 368 6.50 9.06 -6.58
C PRO A 368 7.11 8.95 -5.18
N SER A 369 8.44 9.06 -5.10
CA SER A 369 9.16 9.24 -3.85
C SER A 369 8.57 10.40 -3.02
N LEU A 370 8.49 10.20 -1.71
CA LEU A 370 8.10 11.26 -0.75
C LEU A 370 9.08 12.43 -0.73
N LEU A 371 10.30 12.21 -1.23
CA LEU A 371 11.36 13.21 -1.37
C LEU A 371 11.43 13.81 -2.79
N LEU A 372 10.37 13.65 -3.59
CA LEU A 372 10.30 14.22 -4.94
C LEU A 372 10.54 15.73 -4.89
N ASN A 373 11.59 16.21 -5.56
CA ASN A 373 11.91 17.63 -5.66
C ASN A 373 11.15 18.32 -6.82
N ASP A 374 11.21 19.65 -6.86
CA ASP A 374 10.50 20.45 -7.88
C ASP A 374 11.06 20.22 -9.30
N GLU A 375 12.35 19.94 -9.43
CA GLU A 375 13.03 19.74 -10.72
C GLU A 375 12.64 18.41 -11.35
N ASP A 376 12.69 17.32 -10.58
CA ASP A 376 12.25 16.00 -11.02
C ASP A 376 10.74 15.99 -11.33
N MET A 377 9.92 16.68 -10.52
CA MET A 377 8.49 16.82 -10.78
C MET A 377 8.25 17.54 -12.11
N ALA A 378 8.91 18.67 -12.33
CA ALA A 378 8.73 19.47 -13.55
C ALA A 378 9.16 18.69 -14.81
N GLU A 379 10.28 17.97 -14.76
CA GLU A 379 10.73 17.13 -15.89
C GLU A 379 9.77 15.95 -16.12
N GLY A 380 9.29 15.29 -15.06
CA GLY A 380 8.30 14.23 -15.18
C GLY A 380 6.99 14.70 -15.81
N LEU A 381 6.48 15.86 -15.41
CA LEU A 381 5.27 16.46 -15.98
C LEU A 381 5.46 16.85 -17.45
N LYS A 382 6.61 17.42 -17.80
CA LYS A 382 6.96 17.75 -19.20
C LYS A 382 6.98 16.49 -20.09
N ARG A 383 7.57 15.39 -19.60
CA ARG A 383 7.56 14.08 -20.32
C ARG A 383 6.14 13.54 -20.43
N PHE A 384 5.31 13.72 -19.42
CA PHE A 384 3.91 13.30 -19.44
C PHE A 384 3.09 14.08 -20.47
N GLU A 385 3.24 15.41 -20.53
CA GLU A 385 2.57 16.22 -21.55
C GLU A 385 2.98 15.81 -22.98
N ALA A 386 4.29 15.58 -23.21
CA ALA A 386 4.79 15.11 -24.50
C ALA A 386 4.21 13.75 -24.89
N ALA A 387 4.14 12.82 -23.94
CA ALA A 387 3.53 11.50 -24.14
C ALA A 387 2.04 11.58 -24.49
N LEU A 388 1.29 12.46 -23.80
CA LEU A 388 -0.13 12.68 -24.08
C LEU A 388 -0.34 13.34 -25.45
N ALA A 389 0.51 14.28 -25.85
CA ALA A 389 0.44 14.94 -27.15
C ALA A 389 0.66 13.93 -28.31
N GLU A 390 1.65 13.03 -28.18
CA GLU A 390 1.87 11.95 -29.16
C GLU A 390 0.70 10.96 -29.18
N TRP A 391 0.18 10.57 -28.01
CA TRP A 391 -0.91 9.61 -27.90
C TRP A 391 -2.23 10.13 -28.49
N LEU A 392 -2.45 11.46 -28.45
CA LEU A 392 -3.65 12.12 -28.99
C LEU A 392 -3.57 12.38 -30.50
N ALA A 393 -2.35 12.42 -31.08
CA ALA A 393 -2.12 12.66 -32.51
C ALA A 393 -2.47 11.45 -33.38
#